data_711cf8314ff43f0a8d9e34360f880750
#
_entry.id   711cf8314ff43f0a8d9e34360f880750
#
_cell.length_a   1.000
_cell.length_b   1.000
_cell.length_c   1.000
_cell.angle_alpha   90.00
_cell.angle_beta   90.00
_cell.angle_gamma   90.00
#
_symmetry.space_group_name_H-M   'P 1'
#
loop_
_entity.id
_entity.type
_entity.pdbx_description
1 polymer ?
#
loop_
_entity_poly.entity_id
_entity_poly.type
_entity_poly.pdbx_seq_one_letter_code
_entity_poly.pdbx_strand_id
1 'polypeptide(L)'
;AKSGPAERRGTWRQAHTSLELAAAGTPGSRASYGFRFRWAKSYDELRSLLYEEGLFDVRVVPGMTIPEDLAVRFSLHTKARIEKVRSEFPGQTTVRPLGEPVPGHHVYEASFRRLGENMLTVVHDGDRRTFLEFFVTEPMETLIRKRAAFLVSRQQIRDPSKWWDGVYGPYDMAAKVTRTIEDPDIFLDRMVYALTCDDPGLCKAPFLAAKNVVHPNKSEIGSIEYYLEHFVWGKLQRRDDESPYPYGVYGTPNWYVNRDPGRRRAYAEKLRNTATALRDLPREHVWRSYDYPHVVMLYFHMYQIAKMYPGLSTYLDAAGYLERAWGTAQAFFTYPYGIYPEYYETYKWGLYNELVILELIDALERAGFPERAAWLRGEWEKKVKYFVFDDRYPFRSEYAFDRTAFESTYAFAKYGATRDMVPDKDLWFDVKKNRWYSHPVVRREDSRDFMDRQLYAGLSVRGWLNPAYYALGSDPGVSYMAAMGGWGVLDYALNFAPRPFDWLQLGYASYLSSWCLMNTGRTETHYGSWYP
;
A
#
# COMPACT_ATOMS: atom_id res chain seq x y z
N ALA A 1 -20.80 19.32 1.79
CA ALA A 1 -20.66 18.00 2.41
C ALA A 1 -22.05 17.54 2.86
N LYS A 2 -22.44 16.32 2.53
CA LYS A 2 -23.69 15.76 3.05
C LYS A 2 -23.45 15.36 4.49
N SER A 3 -24.24 15.89 5.41
CA SER A 3 -24.20 15.47 6.80
C SER A 3 -24.49 13.97 6.91
N GLY A 4 -23.49 13.21 7.35
CA GLY A 4 -23.60 11.78 7.54
C GLY A 4 -24.25 11.41 8.89
N PRO A 5 -24.58 10.13 9.10
CA PRO A 5 -25.09 9.66 10.39
C PRO A 5 -24.14 9.92 11.58
N ALA A 6 -22.83 9.97 11.32
CA ALA A 6 -21.82 10.27 12.32
C ALA A 6 -21.91 11.73 12.82
N GLU A 7 -22.09 12.67 11.89
CA GLU A 7 -22.27 14.09 12.20
C GLU A 7 -23.49 14.33 13.09
N ARG A 8 -24.61 13.69 12.78
CA ARG A 8 -25.82 13.75 13.61
C ARG A 8 -25.64 13.17 15.02
N ARG A 9 -24.66 12.31 15.22
CA ARG A 9 -24.32 11.72 16.54
C ARG A 9 -23.27 12.53 17.29
N GLY A 10 -22.81 13.66 16.75
CA GLY A 10 -21.78 14.48 17.37
C GLY A 10 -20.40 13.81 17.44
N THR A 11 -20.11 12.85 16.55
CA THR A 11 -18.83 12.14 16.52
C THR A 11 -17.79 12.80 15.61
N TRP A 12 -18.19 13.79 14.84
CA TRP A 12 -17.28 14.57 14.02
C TRP A 12 -16.47 15.55 14.85
N ARG A 13 -15.18 15.50 14.70
CA ARG A 13 -14.26 16.43 15.34
C ARG A 13 -13.95 17.67 14.51
N GLN A 14 -14.29 17.66 13.23
CA GLN A 14 -14.15 18.83 12.40
C GLN A 14 -15.03 19.96 12.96
N ALA A 15 -14.45 21.14 13.06
CA ALA A 15 -15.14 22.34 13.52
C ALA A 15 -16.17 22.79 12.48
N HIS A 16 -17.26 22.08 12.39
CA HIS A 16 -18.43 22.56 11.66
C HIS A 16 -19.10 23.65 12.48
N THR A 17 -19.03 24.86 12.00
CA THR A 17 -19.81 25.93 12.57
C THR A 17 -21.24 25.77 12.07
N SER A 18 -22.11 25.25 12.92
CA SER A 18 -23.55 25.36 12.67
C SER A 18 -23.96 26.83 12.81
N LEU A 19 -24.59 27.36 11.79
CA LEU A 19 -25.20 28.67 11.88
C LEU A 19 -26.63 28.48 12.35
N GLU A 20 -26.92 28.89 13.59
CA GLU A 20 -28.26 28.96 14.10
C GLU A 20 -28.85 30.33 13.72
N LEU A 21 -29.89 30.32 12.91
CA LEU A 21 -30.63 31.52 12.57
C LEU A 21 -31.72 31.77 13.62
N ALA A 22 -31.89 33.01 13.98
CA ALA A 22 -33.01 33.41 14.82
C ALA A 22 -34.37 33.22 14.10
N ALA A 23 -35.47 33.32 14.83
CA ALA A 23 -36.82 33.17 14.28
C ALA A 23 -37.06 34.11 13.10
N ALA A 24 -37.81 33.66 12.11
CA ALA A 24 -38.09 34.45 10.90
C ALA A 24 -38.70 35.82 11.25
N GLY A 25 -38.14 36.89 10.67
CA GLY A 25 -38.55 38.26 10.91
C GLY A 25 -37.89 38.98 12.10
N THR A 26 -37.01 38.27 12.84
CA THR A 26 -36.23 38.88 13.93
C THR A 26 -34.79 39.19 13.50
N PRO A 27 -34.07 40.09 14.19
CA PRO A 27 -32.65 40.28 13.95
C PRO A 27 -31.88 38.96 14.06
N GLY A 28 -31.00 38.66 13.07
CA GLY A 28 -30.28 37.40 13.00
C GLY A 28 -31.02 36.26 12.27
N SER A 29 -32.22 36.50 11.74
CA SER A 29 -32.99 35.50 10.96
C SER A 29 -32.48 35.30 9.54
N ARG A 30 -31.47 36.06 9.10
CA ARG A 30 -30.86 35.97 7.77
C ARG A 30 -29.35 36.02 7.90
N ALA A 31 -28.67 35.18 7.10
CA ALA A 31 -27.24 35.26 6.90
C ALA A 31 -26.96 35.29 5.39
N SER A 32 -25.94 36.04 5.00
CA SER A 32 -25.48 36.12 3.62
C SER A 32 -24.07 35.58 3.55
N TYR A 33 -23.79 34.75 2.57
CA TYR A 33 -22.48 34.18 2.30
C TYR A 33 -22.01 34.63 0.92
N GLY A 34 -20.73 34.91 0.82
CA GLY A 34 -20.05 35.19 -0.44
C GLY A 34 -18.90 34.24 -0.66
N PHE A 35 -18.63 33.91 -1.92
CA PHE A 35 -17.46 33.15 -2.35
C PHE A 35 -16.61 34.07 -3.22
N ARG A 36 -15.30 34.11 -2.95
CA ARG A 36 -14.31 34.76 -3.79
C ARG A 36 -13.46 33.70 -4.47
N PHE A 37 -13.48 33.66 -5.79
CA PHE A 37 -12.64 32.79 -6.59
C PHE A 37 -11.42 33.57 -7.02
N ARG A 38 -10.24 32.97 -6.80
CA ARG A 38 -8.94 33.45 -7.25
C ARG A 38 -8.28 32.37 -8.07
N TRP A 39 -7.64 32.79 -9.15
CA TRP A 39 -6.86 31.90 -9.99
C TRP A 39 -5.41 31.95 -9.58
N ALA A 40 -4.74 30.79 -9.47
CA ALA A 40 -3.32 30.65 -9.24
C ALA A 40 -2.70 29.79 -10.35
N LYS A 41 -1.59 30.22 -10.92
CA LYS A 41 -0.87 29.53 -12.00
C LYS A 41 0.07 28.45 -11.47
N SER A 42 0.42 28.53 -10.19
CA SER A 42 1.34 27.61 -9.52
C SER A 42 1.03 27.50 -8.03
N TYR A 43 1.60 26.52 -7.36
CA TYR A 43 1.52 26.40 -5.90
C TYR A 43 2.16 27.61 -5.17
N ASP A 44 3.24 28.16 -5.70
CA ASP A 44 3.88 29.32 -5.09
C ASP A 44 2.97 30.55 -5.19
N GLU A 45 2.28 30.75 -6.32
CA GLU A 45 1.28 31.79 -6.45
C GLU A 45 0.07 31.56 -5.52
N LEU A 46 -0.41 30.30 -5.39
CA LEU A 46 -1.46 29.96 -4.44
C LEU A 46 -1.08 30.36 -3.00
N ARG A 47 0.14 30.07 -2.58
CA ARG A 47 0.66 30.43 -1.26
C ARG A 47 0.76 31.95 -1.08
N SER A 48 1.21 32.64 -2.11
CA SER A 48 1.23 34.12 -2.12
C SER A 48 -0.18 34.69 -1.97
N LEU A 49 -1.17 34.13 -2.67
CA LEU A 49 -2.56 34.53 -2.54
C LEU A 49 -3.11 34.30 -1.13
N LEU A 50 -2.81 33.17 -0.49
CA LEU A 50 -3.20 32.93 0.91
C LEU A 50 -2.66 34.04 1.82
N TYR A 51 -1.40 34.38 1.68
CA TYR A 51 -0.78 35.46 2.46
C TYR A 51 -1.41 36.81 2.15
N GLU A 52 -1.64 37.15 0.88
CA GLU A 52 -2.25 38.43 0.45
C GLU A 52 -3.67 38.61 1.01
N GLU A 53 -4.44 37.54 1.05
CA GLU A 53 -5.83 37.55 1.59
C GLU A 53 -5.87 37.47 3.13
N GLY A 54 -4.72 37.47 3.81
CA GLY A 54 -4.64 37.37 5.28
C GLY A 54 -4.99 35.99 5.82
N LEU A 55 -4.95 34.98 4.97
CA LEU A 55 -5.09 33.59 5.34
C LEU A 55 -3.75 32.99 5.80
N PHE A 56 -3.75 31.72 6.17
CA PHE A 56 -2.56 31.02 6.62
C PHE A 56 -2.03 30.07 5.55
N ASP A 57 -0.79 30.29 5.09
CA ASP A 57 -0.01 29.26 4.43
C ASP A 57 0.74 28.48 5.51
N VAL A 58 0.34 27.22 5.70
CA VAL A 58 0.88 26.36 6.76
C VAL A 58 1.87 25.37 6.18
N ARG A 59 3.07 25.33 6.73
CA ARG A 59 4.07 24.31 6.42
C ARG A 59 4.39 23.53 7.67
N VAL A 60 4.46 22.21 7.56
CA VAL A 60 4.67 21.30 8.69
C VAL A 60 5.77 20.31 8.36
N VAL A 61 6.69 20.08 9.30
CA VAL A 61 7.77 19.11 9.17
C VAL A 61 7.80 18.23 10.42
N PRO A 62 7.79 16.92 10.30
CA PRO A 62 7.76 16.13 9.07
C PRO A 62 6.38 16.11 8.40
N GLY A 63 5.30 16.21 9.13
CA GLY A 63 3.92 16.24 8.65
C GLY A 63 2.89 16.33 9.76
N MET A 64 1.60 16.35 9.42
CA MET A 64 0.51 16.43 10.40
C MET A 64 0.15 15.05 11.01
N THR A 65 0.60 13.96 10.42
CA THR A 65 0.64 12.64 11.07
C THR A 65 2.04 12.45 11.62
N ILE A 66 2.15 12.19 12.94
CA ILE A 66 3.45 12.18 13.59
C ILE A 66 3.53 11.10 14.69
N PRO A 67 4.61 10.33 14.76
CA PRO A 67 4.89 9.48 15.93
C PRO A 67 5.11 10.31 17.20
N GLU A 68 4.68 9.79 18.33
CA GLU A 68 4.74 10.50 19.62
C GLU A 68 6.17 10.80 20.12
N ASP A 69 7.16 10.07 19.61
CA ASP A 69 8.58 10.26 19.91
C ASP A 69 9.27 11.34 19.07
N LEU A 70 8.55 11.94 18.10
CA LEU A 70 9.04 13.04 17.29
C LEU A 70 8.38 14.37 17.66
N ALA A 71 9.14 15.44 17.57
CA ALA A 71 8.60 16.79 17.59
C ALA A 71 8.25 17.25 16.16
N VAL A 72 7.16 17.99 16.05
CA VAL A 72 6.77 18.64 14.79
C VAL A 72 7.16 20.10 14.82
N ARG A 73 7.70 20.59 13.69
CA ARG A 73 7.87 22.03 13.46
C ARG A 73 6.86 22.49 12.44
N PHE A 74 6.21 23.60 12.68
CA PHE A 74 5.32 24.22 11.72
C PHE A 74 5.53 25.72 11.62
N SER A 75 5.36 26.21 10.41
CA SER A 75 5.41 27.63 10.09
C SER A 75 4.02 28.11 9.69
N LEU A 76 3.61 29.23 10.26
CA LEU A 76 2.41 29.95 9.91
C LEU A 76 2.83 31.21 9.15
N HIS A 77 2.69 31.20 7.82
CA HIS A 77 2.96 32.37 6.99
C HIS A 77 1.66 33.13 6.76
N THR A 78 1.56 34.31 7.37
CA THR A 78 0.33 35.11 7.36
C THR A 78 0.61 36.57 7.70
N LYS A 79 -0.29 37.48 7.26
CA LYS A 79 -0.37 38.88 7.72
C LYS A 79 -1.16 39.03 9.02
N ALA A 80 -1.90 38.01 9.41
CA ALA A 80 -2.71 38.02 10.60
C ALA A 80 -1.83 38.14 11.87
N ARG A 81 -2.29 38.94 12.82
CA ARG A 81 -1.63 39.05 14.13
C ARG A 81 -1.93 37.82 14.97
N ILE A 82 -0.96 36.92 15.11
CA ILE A 82 -1.10 35.75 15.97
C ILE A 82 -0.96 36.18 17.44
N GLU A 83 -1.97 35.87 18.24
CA GLU A 83 -1.99 36.20 19.67
C GLU A 83 -1.51 35.01 20.51
N LYS A 84 -1.97 33.80 20.18
CA LYS A 84 -1.58 32.58 20.87
C LYS A 84 -1.91 31.33 20.06
N VAL A 85 -1.16 30.26 20.34
CA VAL A 85 -1.47 28.90 19.91
C VAL A 85 -1.83 28.09 21.16
N ARG A 86 -3.01 27.47 21.15
CA ARG A 86 -3.51 26.65 22.28
C ARG A 86 -3.67 25.22 21.83
N SER A 87 -3.31 24.29 22.71
CA SER A 87 -3.61 22.87 22.54
C SER A 87 -4.99 22.53 23.12
N GLU A 88 -5.68 21.60 22.50
CA GLU A 88 -6.86 20.95 23.05
C GLU A 88 -6.54 20.18 24.36
N PHE A 89 -5.35 19.61 24.45
CA PHE A 89 -4.87 18.82 25.58
C PHE A 89 -3.60 19.44 26.20
N PRO A 90 -3.67 20.56 26.93
CA PRO A 90 -2.48 21.29 27.36
C PRO A 90 -1.56 20.52 28.30
N GLY A 91 -2.09 19.53 29.04
CA GLY A 91 -1.28 18.65 29.90
C GLY A 91 -0.50 17.55 29.15
N GLN A 92 -0.83 17.32 27.88
CA GLN A 92 -0.26 16.26 27.04
C GLN A 92 0.37 16.79 25.76
N THR A 93 0.35 18.09 25.55
CA THR A 93 0.93 18.75 24.38
C THR A 93 1.77 19.94 24.82
N THR A 94 2.99 20.01 24.32
CA THR A 94 3.85 21.17 24.48
C THR A 94 3.91 21.93 23.17
N VAL A 95 3.68 23.25 23.20
CA VAL A 95 3.86 24.12 22.04
C VAL A 95 4.83 25.24 22.42
N ARG A 96 5.90 25.37 21.66
CA ARG A 96 6.96 26.35 21.87
C ARG A 96 7.14 27.23 20.66
N PRO A 97 7.05 28.58 20.78
CA PRO A 97 7.39 29.46 19.69
C PRO A 97 8.92 29.43 19.46
N LEU A 98 9.34 29.41 18.21
CA LEU A 98 10.73 29.46 17.76
C LEU A 98 11.10 30.83 17.17
N GLY A 99 10.12 31.76 17.09
CA GLY A 99 10.31 33.10 16.57
C GLY A 99 9.86 33.25 15.11
N GLU A 100 10.31 34.33 14.50
CA GLU A 100 10.00 34.74 13.13
C GLU A 100 11.29 34.90 12.34
N PRO A 101 11.89 33.78 11.85
CA PRO A 101 13.17 33.82 11.15
C PRO A 101 13.11 34.55 9.81
N VAL A 102 11.93 34.63 9.20
CA VAL A 102 11.62 35.39 8.00
C VAL A 102 10.34 36.18 8.26
N PRO A 103 10.26 37.45 7.83
CA PRO A 103 9.07 38.27 8.05
C PRO A 103 7.77 37.58 7.60
N GLY A 104 6.77 37.57 8.47
CA GLY A 104 5.49 36.90 8.26
C GLY A 104 5.49 35.38 8.49
N HIS A 105 6.65 34.76 8.78
CA HIS A 105 6.76 33.32 9.05
C HIS A 105 6.93 33.04 10.56
N HIS A 106 5.85 32.82 11.25
CA HIS A 106 5.85 32.46 12.66
C HIS A 106 6.07 30.96 12.84
N VAL A 107 7.21 30.59 13.44
CA VAL A 107 7.64 29.19 13.56
C VAL A 107 7.38 28.68 14.97
N TYR A 108 6.86 27.48 15.06
CA TYR A 108 6.56 26.77 16.30
C TYR A 108 7.10 25.35 16.26
N GLU A 109 7.34 24.79 17.45
CA GLU A 109 7.61 23.38 17.66
C GLU A 109 6.55 22.82 18.61
N ALA A 110 6.00 21.67 18.27
CA ALA A 110 5.04 20.97 19.14
C ALA A 110 5.46 19.52 19.36
N SER A 111 5.17 19.01 20.55
CA SER A 111 5.32 17.61 20.93
C SER A 111 4.05 17.11 21.60
N PHE A 112 3.66 15.89 21.28
CA PHE A 112 2.41 15.29 21.72
C PHE A 112 2.67 13.99 22.48
N ARG A 113 1.95 13.79 23.59
CA ARG A 113 1.96 12.53 24.36
C ARG A 113 0.65 11.76 24.26
N ARG A 114 -0.36 12.35 23.65
CA ARG A 114 -1.66 11.73 23.46
C ARG A 114 -1.77 11.18 22.05
N LEU A 115 -2.00 9.88 21.95
CA LEU A 115 -2.25 9.23 20.66
C LEU A 115 -3.61 9.62 20.06
N GLY A 116 -3.69 9.55 18.75
CA GLY A 116 -4.88 9.91 17.98
C GLY A 116 -4.93 11.39 17.64
N GLU A 117 -6.14 11.92 17.45
CA GLU A 117 -6.37 13.30 17.03
C GLU A 117 -6.02 14.31 18.10
N ASN A 118 -5.25 15.31 17.73
CA ASN A 118 -4.84 16.43 18.58
C ASN A 118 -5.00 17.73 17.80
N MET A 119 -5.73 18.69 18.35
CA MET A 119 -5.98 19.97 17.70
C MET A 119 -5.20 21.10 18.37
N LEU A 120 -4.56 21.92 17.56
CA LEU A 120 -4.02 23.21 17.96
C LEU A 120 -4.91 24.32 17.42
N THR A 121 -5.29 25.25 18.26
CA THR A 121 -6.07 26.46 17.88
C THR A 121 -5.15 27.66 17.85
N VAL A 122 -5.01 28.26 16.68
CA VAL A 122 -4.34 29.54 16.48
C VAL A 122 -5.36 30.65 16.65
N VAL A 123 -5.18 31.48 17.67
CA VAL A 123 -6.03 32.67 17.91
C VAL A 123 -5.31 33.87 17.29
N HIS A 124 -6.02 34.62 16.45
CA HIS A 124 -5.45 35.74 15.70
C HIS A 124 -6.48 36.85 15.50
N ASP A 125 -6.05 38.07 15.25
CA ASP A 125 -6.86 39.24 14.94
C ASP A 125 -8.09 39.39 15.88
N GLY A 126 -7.85 39.31 17.19
CA GLY A 126 -8.90 39.31 18.22
C GLY A 126 -9.42 37.90 18.49
N ASP A 127 -10.66 37.59 18.05
CA ASP A 127 -11.29 36.30 18.36
C ASP A 127 -11.30 35.29 17.21
N ARG A 128 -10.66 35.62 16.10
CA ARG A 128 -10.57 34.69 14.97
C ARG A 128 -9.75 33.47 15.32
N ARG A 129 -10.09 32.32 14.73
CA ARG A 129 -9.46 31.04 15.02
C ARG A 129 -9.16 30.30 13.74
N THR A 130 -7.97 29.71 13.68
CA THR A 130 -7.56 28.74 12.67
C THR A 130 -7.13 27.47 13.40
N PHE A 131 -7.45 26.32 12.84
CA PHE A 131 -7.22 25.03 13.48
C PHE A 131 -6.17 24.25 12.71
N LEU A 132 -5.29 23.58 13.45
CA LEU A 132 -4.32 22.62 12.93
C LEU A 132 -4.60 21.27 13.59
N GLU A 133 -4.90 20.26 12.79
CA GLU A 133 -5.22 18.91 13.29
C GLU A 133 -4.05 17.99 13.04
N PHE A 134 -3.54 17.41 14.11
CA PHE A 134 -2.46 16.42 14.09
C PHE A 134 -3.01 15.05 14.46
N PHE A 135 -2.54 14.03 13.78
CA PHE A 135 -2.79 12.65 14.15
C PHE A 135 -1.50 12.05 14.70
N VAL A 136 -1.51 11.69 15.98
CA VAL A 136 -0.34 11.18 16.71
C VAL A 136 -0.40 9.67 16.78
N THR A 137 0.66 9.00 16.35
CA THR A 137 0.78 7.54 16.35
C THR A 137 1.80 7.10 17.39
N GLU A 138 1.79 5.82 17.71
CA GLU A 138 2.96 5.20 18.32
C GLU A 138 4.15 5.24 17.35
N PRO A 139 5.40 5.06 17.84
CA PRO A 139 6.57 4.91 16.98
C PRO A 139 6.39 3.78 15.95
N MET A 140 6.95 3.95 14.75
CA MET A 140 6.79 2.99 13.66
C MET A 140 7.22 1.57 14.04
N GLU A 141 8.30 1.41 14.75
CA GLU A 141 8.77 0.10 15.22
C GLU A 141 7.76 -0.56 16.17
N THR A 142 7.06 0.24 16.96
CA THR A 142 6.00 -0.25 17.85
C THR A 142 4.78 -0.70 17.05
N LEU A 143 4.36 0.09 16.04
CA LEU A 143 3.26 -0.28 15.15
C LEU A 143 3.58 -1.57 14.38
N ILE A 144 4.78 -1.68 13.82
CA ILE A 144 5.23 -2.87 13.08
C ILE A 144 5.22 -4.10 13.99
N ARG A 145 5.77 -4.00 15.20
CA ARG A 145 5.77 -5.12 16.17
C ARG A 145 4.36 -5.52 16.61
N LYS A 146 3.50 -4.55 16.88
CA LYS A 146 2.10 -4.80 17.24
C LYS A 146 1.34 -5.49 16.10
N ARG A 147 1.55 -5.04 14.87
CA ARG A 147 0.95 -5.66 13.69
C ARG A 147 1.41 -7.11 13.53
N ALA A 148 2.70 -7.38 13.66
CA ALA A 148 3.26 -8.72 13.60
C ALA A 148 2.68 -9.64 14.69
N ALA A 149 2.69 -9.17 15.94
CA ALA A 149 2.11 -9.93 17.05
C ALA A 149 0.61 -10.20 16.88
N PHE A 150 -0.14 -9.24 16.32
CA PHE A 150 -1.56 -9.38 16.05
C PHE A 150 -1.84 -10.43 14.96
N LEU A 151 -1.06 -10.44 13.88
CA LEU A 151 -1.15 -11.47 12.84
C LEU A 151 -1.03 -12.88 13.43
N VAL A 152 0.00 -13.10 14.24
CA VAL A 152 0.26 -14.42 14.84
C VAL A 152 -0.79 -14.81 15.88
N SER A 153 -1.17 -13.88 16.74
CA SER A 153 -2.03 -14.18 17.91
C SER A 153 -3.52 -14.15 17.60
N ARG A 154 -3.94 -13.45 16.54
CA ARG A 154 -5.35 -13.23 16.24
C ARG A 154 -5.77 -13.64 14.84
N GLN A 155 -4.92 -13.51 13.84
CA GLN A 155 -5.31 -13.73 12.44
C GLN A 155 -4.91 -15.11 11.91
N GLN A 156 -3.89 -15.78 12.46
CA GLN A 156 -3.54 -17.11 12.01
C GLN A 156 -4.59 -18.14 12.49
N ILE A 157 -5.18 -18.83 11.52
CA ILE A 157 -6.12 -19.91 11.77
C ILE A 157 -5.33 -21.21 11.93
N ARG A 158 -5.59 -21.95 13.01
CA ARG A 158 -4.97 -23.25 13.27
C ARG A 158 -6.07 -24.26 13.53
N ASP A 159 -6.47 -24.95 12.48
CA ASP A 159 -7.45 -26.02 12.51
C ASP A 159 -7.06 -27.09 11.45
N PRO A 160 -6.35 -28.15 11.84
CA PRO A 160 -5.91 -29.21 10.92
C PRO A 160 -7.05 -29.94 10.20
N SER A 161 -8.30 -29.79 10.66
CA SER A 161 -9.46 -30.38 9.99
C SER A 161 -9.90 -29.60 8.75
N LYS A 162 -9.35 -28.40 8.54
CA LYS A 162 -9.71 -27.49 7.46
C LYS A 162 -8.64 -27.42 6.39
N TRP A 163 -9.04 -27.27 5.13
CA TRP A 163 -8.07 -27.08 4.04
C TRP A 163 -7.33 -25.73 4.14
N TRP A 164 -7.93 -24.74 4.81
CA TRP A 164 -7.33 -23.42 5.06
C TRP A 164 -6.58 -23.33 6.39
N ASP A 165 -6.21 -24.48 6.97
CA ASP A 165 -5.32 -24.51 8.14
C ASP A 165 -4.00 -23.80 7.85
N GLY A 166 -3.57 -22.97 8.78
CA GLY A 166 -2.34 -22.17 8.67
C GLY A 166 -2.52 -20.75 8.10
N VAL A 167 -3.64 -20.47 7.43
CA VAL A 167 -3.86 -19.18 6.77
C VAL A 167 -4.03 -18.02 7.76
N TYR A 168 -3.69 -16.81 7.31
CA TYR A 168 -3.97 -15.58 8.04
C TYR A 168 -5.29 -14.97 7.55
N GLY A 169 -6.36 -15.18 8.31
CA GLY A 169 -7.69 -14.66 7.98
C GLY A 169 -7.83 -13.16 8.26
N PRO A 170 -8.81 -12.50 7.62
CA PRO A 170 -9.18 -11.14 7.97
C PRO A 170 -9.80 -11.10 9.36
N TYR A 171 -9.55 -10.01 10.10
CA TYR A 171 -10.07 -9.84 11.45
C TYR A 171 -11.17 -8.78 11.48
N ASP A 172 -12.36 -9.19 11.92
CA ASP A 172 -13.49 -8.29 12.11
C ASP A 172 -13.35 -7.56 13.45
N MET A 173 -13.03 -6.27 13.39
CA MET A 173 -12.81 -5.43 14.57
C MET A 173 -14.09 -5.25 15.39
N ALA A 174 -15.25 -5.25 14.76
CA ALA A 174 -16.53 -5.09 15.43
C ALA A 174 -16.95 -6.35 16.18
N ALA A 175 -16.87 -7.49 15.49
CA ALA A 175 -17.20 -8.79 16.07
C ALA A 175 -16.08 -9.38 16.93
N LYS A 176 -14.85 -8.83 16.84
CA LYS A 176 -13.64 -9.30 17.54
C LYS A 176 -13.25 -10.75 17.20
N VAL A 177 -13.46 -11.14 15.95
CA VAL A 177 -13.19 -12.51 15.47
C VAL A 177 -12.43 -12.51 14.16
N THR A 178 -11.63 -13.56 13.96
CA THR A 178 -11.03 -13.85 12.66
C THR A 178 -12.08 -14.52 11.79
N ARG A 179 -12.34 -13.96 10.63
CA ARG A 179 -13.29 -14.47 9.67
C ARG A 179 -12.70 -15.60 8.84
N THR A 180 -13.56 -16.57 8.52
CA THR A 180 -13.23 -17.72 7.70
C THR A 180 -14.30 -17.93 6.62
N ILE A 181 -14.10 -18.91 5.73
CA ILE A 181 -15.12 -19.29 4.74
C ILE A 181 -16.36 -19.97 5.36
N GLU A 182 -16.31 -20.32 6.64
CA GLU A 182 -17.46 -20.88 7.35
C GLU A 182 -18.43 -19.83 7.87
N ASP A 183 -17.99 -18.58 7.91
CA ASP A 183 -18.88 -17.48 8.29
C ASP A 183 -20.08 -17.38 7.34
N PRO A 184 -21.31 -17.32 7.88
CA PRO A 184 -22.53 -17.37 7.06
C PRO A 184 -22.83 -16.08 6.28
N ASP A 185 -21.91 -15.15 6.27
CA ASP A 185 -22.08 -13.80 5.77
C ASP A 185 -22.23 -13.74 4.25
N ILE A 186 -22.82 -12.62 3.81
CA ILE A 186 -22.97 -12.17 2.42
C ILE A 186 -21.66 -12.09 1.63
N PHE A 187 -20.52 -12.18 2.32
CA PHE A 187 -19.18 -12.11 1.73
C PHE A 187 -18.53 -13.49 1.47
N LEU A 188 -19.29 -14.58 1.51
CA LEU A 188 -18.75 -15.93 1.35
C LEU A 188 -17.81 -16.07 0.13
N ASP A 189 -18.22 -15.55 -1.02
CA ASP A 189 -17.43 -15.59 -2.24
C ASP A 189 -16.15 -14.71 -2.15
N ARG A 190 -16.17 -13.65 -1.35
CA ARG A 190 -15.00 -12.79 -1.07
C ARG A 190 -14.11 -13.35 0.02
N MET A 191 -14.64 -14.20 0.91
CA MET A 191 -13.81 -14.81 1.95
C MET A 191 -12.77 -15.76 1.37
N VAL A 192 -13.12 -16.54 0.34
CA VAL A 192 -12.13 -17.36 -0.36
C VAL A 192 -11.03 -16.48 -0.98
N TYR A 193 -11.42 -15.40 -1.64
CA TYR A 193 -10.48 -14.41 -2.16
C TYR A 193 -9.59 -13.81 -1.06
N ALA A 194 -10.20 -13.38 0.04
CA ALA A 194 -9.48 -12.75 1.16
C ALA A 194 -8.53 -13.69 1.91
N LEU A 195 -8.64 -15.00 1.70
CA LEU A 195 -7.74 -16.00 2.28
C LEU A 195 -6.66 -16.48 1.31
N THR A 196 -6.92 -16.44 -0.01
CA THR A 196 -6.12 -17.19 -0.98
C THR A 196 -5.52 -16.36 -2.11
N CYS A 197 -5.86 -15.07 -2.23
CA CYS A 197 -5.58 -14.34 -3.46
C CYS A 197 -5.22 -12.88 -3.21
N ASP A 198 -4.42 -12.33 -4.11
CA ASP A 198 -3.97 -10.94 -4.13
C ASP A 198 -3.44 -10.46 -2.75
N ASP A 199 -3.38 -9.16 -2.56
CA ASP A 199 -2.94 -8.56 -1.29
C ASP A 199 -3.82 -8.95 -0.08
N PRO A 200 -5.18 -9.03 -0.15
CA PRO A 200 -5.95 -9.40 1.02
C PRO A 200 -5.63 -10.79 1.57
N GLY A 201 -5.37 -11.74 0.68
CA GLY A 201 -5.03 -13.10 1.08
C GLY A 201 -3.55 -13.31 1.35
N LEU A 202 -2.68 -12.70 0.56
CA LEU A 202 -1.29 -13.12 0.45
C LEU A 202 -0.26 -12.15 1.01
N CYS A 203 -0.62 -10.90 1.36
CA CYS A 203 0.37 -9.91 1.81
C CYS A 203 0.82 -10.09 3.28
N LYS A 204 0.03 -10.76 4.10
CA LYS A 204 0.27 -10.85 5.56
C LYS A 204 1.54 -11.62 5.90
N ALA A 205 1.75 -12.77 5.29
CA ALA A 205 2.93 -13.60 5.51
C ALA A 205 4.22 -12.96 4.95
N PRO A 206 4.25 -12.38 3.74
CA PRO A 206 5.40 -11.62 3.26
C PRO A 206 5.77 -10.43 4.14
N PHE A 207 4.79 -9.66 4.64
CA PHE A 207 5.03 -8.60 5.61
C PHE A 207 5.71 -9.13 6.89
N LEU A 208 5.16 -10.21 7.43
CA LEU A 208 5.70 -10.82 8.65
C LEU A 208 7.12 -11.34 8.43
N ALA A 209 7.39 -11.94 7.27
CA ALA A 209 8.71 -12.40 6.89
C ALA A 209 9.69 -11.22 6.72
N ALA A 210 9.31 -10.16 6.00
CA ALA A 210 10.13 -8.97 5.83
C ALA A 210 10.50 -8.31 7.17
N LYS A 211 9.54 -8.19 8.10
CA LYS A 211 9.79 -7.71 9.47
C LYS A 211 10.82 -8.59 10.18
N ASN A 212 10.74 -9.90 10.03
CA ASN A 212 11.62 -10.84 10.72
C ASN A 212 13.03 -10.93 10.10
N VAL A 213 13.26 -10.44 8.90
CA VAL A 213 14.61 -10.22 8.37
C VAL A 213 15.35 -9.17 9.20
N VAL A 214 14.66 -8.11 9.62
CA VAL A 214 15.27 -6.99 10.36
C VAL A 214 15.20 -7.18 11.88
N HIS A 215 14.06 -7.67 12.37
CA HIS A 215 13.80 -7.87 13.80
C HIS A 215 13.25 -9.28 14.03
N PRO A 216 14.13 -10.29 14.11
CA PRO A 216 13.72 -11.69 14.19
C PRO A 216 12.99 -12.00 15.50
N ASN A 217 11.92 -12.79 15.39
CA ASN A 217 11.15 -13.34 16.50
C ASN A 217 10.81 -14.80 16.18
N LYS A 218 11.26 -15.71 17.04
CA LYS A 218 11.12 -17.16 16.81
C LYS A 218 9.65 -17.61 16.67
N SER A 219 8.74 -17.03 17.45
CA SER A 219 7.31 -17.37 17.40
C SER A 219 6.67 -16.92 16.09
N GLU A 220 7.06 -15.75 15.60
CA GLU A 220 6.56 -15.23 14.31
C GLU A 220 7.11 -16.03 13.14
N ILE A 221 8.41 -16.38 13.16
CA ILE A 221 9.04 -17.24 12.15
C ILE A 221 8.36 -18.61 12.13
N GLY A 222 8.13 -19.22 13.29
CA GLY A 222 7.40 -20.49 13.38
C GLY A 222 5.95 -20.40 12.89
N SER A 223 5.30 -19.23 13.05
CA SER A 223 3.98 -18.98 12.48
C SER A 223 4.00 -18.94 10.94
N ILE A 224 5.04 -18.31 10.36
CA ILE A 224 5.23 -18.30 8.90
C ILE A 224 5.51 -19.72 8.37
N GLU A 225 6.37 -20.47 9.05
CA GLU A 225 6.67 -21.85 8.66
C GLU A 225 5.43 -22.74 8.71
N TYR A 226 4.59 -22.57 9.73
CA TYR A 226 3.30 -23.26 9.80
C TYR A 226 2.38 -22.91 8.62
N TYR A 227 2.30 -21.64 8.23
CA TYR A 227 1.57 -21.21 7.04
C TYR A 227 2.13 -21.85 5.76
N LEU A 228 3.45 -21.86 5.60
CA LEU A 228 4.11 -22.46 4.43
C LEU A 228 3.86 -23.96 4.34
N GLU A 229 3.97 -24.68 5.45
CA GLU A 229 3.83 -26.14 5.49
C GLU A 229 2.38 -26.60 5.35
N HIS A 230 1.45 -25.94 6.05
CA HIS A 230 0.06 -26.39 6.16
C HIS A 230 -0.86 -25.80 5.11
N PHE A 231 -0.52 -24.66 4.53
CA PHE A 231 -1.39 -23.99 3.57
C PHE A 231 -0.74 -23.72 2.20
N VAL A 232 0.48 -23.20 2.15
CA VAL A 232 1.07 -22.80 0.87
C VAL A 232 1.52 -24.02 0.07
N TRP A 233 2.47 -24.78 0.59
CA TRP A 233 3.12 -25.86 -0.16
C TRP A 233 2.22 -27.08 -0.35
N GLY A 234 1.87 -27.36 -1.59
CA GLY A 234 1.00 -28.47 -1.94
C GLY A 234 -0.50 -28.21 -1.79
N LYS A 235 -0.92 -26.99 -1.42
CA LYS A 235 -2.35 -26.60 -1.40
C LYS A 235 -2.59 -25.33 -2.23
N LEU A 236 -2.11 -24.16 -1.77
CA LEU A 236 -2.17 -22.93 -2.54
C LEU A 236 -1.20 -22.94 -3.71
N GLN A 237 -0.03 -23.50 -3.51
CA GLN A 237 1.02 -23.67 -4.51
C GLN A 237 1.23 -25.13 -4.82
N ARG A 238 1.39 -25.42 -6.10
CA ARG A 238 1.76 -26.76 -6.59
C ARG A 238 3.21 -27.07 -6.19
N ARG A 239 3.46 -28.35 -5.91
CA ARG A 239 4.82 -28.81 -5.60
C ARG A 239 5.71 -28.85 -6.85
N ASP A 240 7.00 -28.95 -6.63
CA ASP A 240 8.03 -29.07 -7.67
C ASP A 240 7.92 -30.35 -8.51
N ASP A 241 7.37 -31.42 -7.94
CA ASP A 241 7.13 -32.71 -8.60
C ASP A 241 5.74 -32.82 -9.29
N GLU A 242 4.89 -31.81 -9.18
CA GLU A 242 3.54 -31.83 -9.74
C GLU A 242 3.50 -31.33 -11.20
N SER A 243 3.56 -32.22 -12.17
CA SER A 243 3.39 -31.91 -13.60
C SER A 243 1.90 -31.89 -14.00
N PRO A 244 1.47 -31.02 -14.94
CA PRO A 244 2.16 -29.82 -15.42
C PRO A 244 2.13 -28.69 -14.38
N TYR A 245 2.91 -27.64 -14.64
CA TYR A 245 2.92 -26.42 -13.84
C TYR A 245 3.51 -26.55 -12.41
N PRO A 246 4.71 -27.12 -12.21
CA PRO A 246 5.38 -27.10 -10.93
C PRO A 246 5.56 -25.66 -10.41
N TYR A 247 5.49 -25.45 -9.09
CA TYR A 247 5.49 -24.14 -8.43
C TYR A 247 4.33 -23.19 -8.80
N GLY A 248 3.36 -23.63 -9.60
CA GLY A 248 2.21 -22.82 -9.97
C GLY A 248 1.37 -22.42 -8.76
N VAL A 249 0.98 -21.16 -8.66
CA VAL A 249 0.14 -20.62 -7.58
C VAL A 249 -1.31 -20.57 -8.06
N TYR A 250 -2.20 -21.23 -7.32
CA TYR A 250 -3.62 -21.25 -7.66
C TYR A 250 -4.26 -19.88 -7.41
N GLY A 251 -4.86 -19.33 -8.45
CA GLY A 251 -5.71 -18.14 -8.33
C GLY A 251 -7.01 -18.45 -7.60
N THR A 252 -7.69 -17.40 -7.17
CA THR A 252 -8.97 -17.58 -6.46
C THR A 252 -10.01 -18.28 -7.32
N PRO A 253 -10.74 -19.25 -6.77
CA PRO A 253 -11.84 -19.91 -7.45
C PRO A 253 -12.94 -18.96 -7.97
N ASN A 254 -13.10 -17.80 -7.34
CA ASN A 254 -14.09 -16.82 -7.74
C ASN A 254 -13.86 -16.25 -9.14
N TRP A 255 -12.61 -16.14 -9.57
CA TRP A 255 -12.27 -15.70 -10.91
C TRP A 255 -12.58 -16.75 -11.96
N TYR A 256 -12.39 -18.04 -11.60
CA TYR A 256 -12.64 -19.15 -12.50
C TYR A 256 -14.11 -19.28 -12.90
N VAL A 257 -15.03 -19.21 -11.93
CA VAL A 257 -16.47 -19.34 -12.19
C VAL A 257 -17.11 -18.07 -12.73
N ASN A 258 -16.23 -17.12 -13.07
CA ASN A 258 -16.58 -15.89 -13.76
C ASN A 258 -17.61 -15.02 -13.00
N ARG A 259 -18.31 -14.22 -13.76
CA ARG A 259 -19.09 -13.09 -13.30
C ARG A 259 -20.52 -13.45 -12.89
N ASP A 260 -20.89 -14.73 -12.87
CA ASP A 260 -22.18 -15.20 -12.41
C ASP A 260 -22.20 -15.33 -10.87
N PRO A 261 -22.93 -14.47 -10.14
CA PRO A 261 -22.98 -14.50 -8.69
C PRO A 261 -23.55 -15.81 -8.12
N GLY A 262 -24.49 -16.43 -8.83
CA GLY A 262 -25.10 -17.70 -8.40
C GLY A 262 -24.09 -18.85 -8.44
N ARG A 263 -23.34 -18.96 -9.51
CA ARG A 263 -22.26 -19.96 -9.64
C ARG A 263 -21.14 -19.73 -8.63
N ARG A 264 -20.74 -18.48 -8.42
CA ARG A 264 -19.73 -18.15 -7.40
C ARG A 264 -20.16 -18.60 -6.03
N ARG A 265 -21.40 -18.34 -5.65
CA ARG A 265 -21.94 -18.74 -4.35
C ARG A 265 -21.99 -20.25 -4.20
N ALA A 266 -22.51 -20.96 -5.19
CA ALA A 266 -22.55 -22.43 -5.19
C ALA A 266 -21.15 -23.04 -5.09
N TYR A 267 -20.17 -22.44 -5.77
CA TYR A 267 -18.78 -22.87 -5.70
C TYR A 267 -18.15 -22.59 -4.33
N ALA A 268 -18.40 -21.43 -3.76
CA ALA A 268 -17.93 -21.10 -2.42
C ALA A 268 -18.57 -22.03 -1.35
N GLU A 269 -19.84 -22.41 -1.50
CA GLU A 269 -20.49 -23.39 -0.65
C GLU A 269 -19.86 -24.79 -0.78
N LYS A 270 -19.50 -25.18 -2.00
CA LYS A 270 -18.74 -26.42 -2.23
C LYS A 270 -17.39 -26.37 -1.53
N LEU A 271 -16.67 -25.26 -1.64
CA LEU A 271 -15.37 -25.07 -1.00
C LEU A 271 -15.43 -25.11 0.53
N ARG A 272 -16.53 -24.67 1.12
CA ARG A 272 -16.73 -24.74 2.57
C ARG A 272 -16.72 -26.17 3.08
N ASN A 273 -17.21 -27.12 2.28
CA ASN A 273 -17.46 -28.50 2.68
C ASN A 273 -16.42 -29.50 2.16
N THR A 274 -15.34 -29.04 1.52
CA THR A 274 -14.30 -29.93 0.98
C THR A 274 -12.96 -29.75 1.69
N ALA A 275 -12.24 -30.83 1.89
CA ALA A 275 -10.88 -30.80 2.45
C ALA A 275 -9.80 -30.46 1.41
N THR A 276 -10.13 -30.46 0.11
CA THR A 276 -9.15 -30.39 -0.98
C THR A 276 -9.45 -29.30 -2.01
N ALA A 277 -10.18 -28.29 -1.60
CA ALA A 277 -10.83 -27.31 -2.47
C ALA A 277 -9.98 -26.71 -3.59
N LEU A 278 -8.75 -26.32 -3.32
CA LEU A 278 -7.88 -25.74 -4.35
C LEU A 278 -7.32 -26.81 -5.30
N ARG A 279 -7.12 -28.03 -4.82
CA ARG A 279 -6.67 -29.16 -5.66
C ARG A 279 -7.75 -29.66 -6.62
N ASP A 280 -9.01 -29.38 -6.33
CA ASP A 280 -10.13 -29.68 -7.23
C ASP A 280 -10.26 -28.71 -8.40
N LEU A 281 -9.48 -27.62 -8.41
CA LEU A 281 -9.38 -26.72 -9.54
C LEU A 281 -8.67 -27.38 -10.72
N PRO A 282 -9.00 -26.98 -11.96
CA PRO A 282 -8.20 -27.34 -13.12
C PRO A 282 -6.73 -26.99 -12.90
N ARG A 283 -5.83 -27.83 -13.40
CA ARG A 283 -4.38 -27.62 -13.22
C ARG A 283 -3.88 -26.31 -13.82
N GLU A 284 -4.56 -25.81 -14.85
CA GLU A 284 -4.33 -24.54 -15.52
C GLU A 284 -4.72 -23.33 -14.67
N HIS A 285 -5.40 -23.55 -13.53
CA HIS A 285 -5.85 -22.46 -12.66
C HIS A 285 -4.70 -21.80 -11.86
N VAL A 286 -3.53 -21.79 -12.43
CA VAL A 286 -2.30 -21.13 -11.98
C VAL A 286 -1.94 -19.91 -12.83
N TRP A 287 -2.91 -19.35 -13.49
CA TRP A 287 -2.77 -18.26 -14.46
C TRP A 287 -2.74 -16.86 -13.83
N ARG A 288 -3.14 -16.69 -12.55
CA ARG A 288 -3.26 -15.36 -11.98
C ARG A 288 -1.89 -14.79 -11.59
N SER A 289 -1.41 -13.86 -12.41
CA SER A 289 -0.08 -13.27 -12.23
C SER A 289 0.09 -12.49 -10.93
N TYR A 290 -0.98 -11.93 -10.35
CA TYR A 290 -0.94 -11.15 -9.12
C TYR A 290 -0.44 -11.93 -7.89
N ASP A 291 -0.71 -13.23 -7.83
CA ASP A 291 -0.46 -14.03 -6.64
C ASP A 291 1.03 -14.43 -6.51
N TYR A 292 1.74 -14.54 -7.63
CA TYR A 292 3.11 -15.05 -7.64
C TYR A 292 4.13 -14.18 -6.90
N PRO A 293 4.18 -12.84 -7.11
CA PRO A 293 5.19 -12.02 -6.44
C PRO A 293 5.07 -12.02 -4.92
N HIS A 294 3.86 -12.19 -4.37
CA HIS A 294 3.67 -12.36 -2.92
C HIS A 294 4.37 -13.63 -2.41
N VAL A 295 4.22 -14.72 -3.14
CA VAL A 295 4.82 -16.02 -2.76
C VAL A 295 6.34 -16.00 -2.98
N VAL A 296 6.83 -15.36 -4.05
CA VAL A 296 8.26 -15.11 -4.26
C VAL A 296 8.84 -14.33 -3.10
N MET A 297 8.20 -13.23 -2.72
CA MET A 297 8.64 -12.37 -1.61
C MET A 297 8.68 -13.12 -0.29
N LEU A 298 7.66 -13.95 -0.03
CA LEU A 298 7.60 -14.77 1.18
C LEU A 298 8.79 -15.74 1.27
N TYR A 299 9.04 -16.53 0.24
CA TYR A 299 10.17 -17.46 0.23
C TYR A 299 11.51 -16.75 0.26
N PHE A 300 11.64 -15.63 -0.44
CA PHE A 300 12.87 -14.86 -0.46
C PHE A 300 13.22 -14.29 0.92
N HIS A 301 12.26 -13.73 1.65
CA HIS A 301 12.53 -13.27 3.01
C HIS A 301 12.79 -14.42 3.98
N MET A 302 12.15 -15.57 3.80
CA MET A 302 12.50 -16.77 4.58
C MET A 302 13.90 -17.29 4.26
N TYR A 303 14.36 -17.18 3.01
CA TYR A 303 15.76 -17.41 2.65
C TYR A 303 16.70 -16.48 3.42
N GLN A 304 16.40 -15.19 3.46
CA GLN A 304 17.20 -14.23 4.20
C GLN A 304 17.23 -14.55 5.70
N ILE A 305 16.09 -14.88 6.30
CA ILE A 305 16.01 -15.29 7.71
C ILE A 305 16.84 -16.52 7.99
N ALA A 306 16.67 -17.58 7.20
CA ALA A 306 17.40 -18.83 7.38
C ALA A 306 18.92 -18.64 7.23
N LYS A 307 19.35 -17.73 6.35
CA LYS A 307 20.76 -17.40 6.13
C LYS A 307 21.35 -16.53 7.24
N MET A 308 20.61 -15.54 7.71
CA MET A 308 21.10 -14.56 8.68
C MET A 308 21.00 -15.05 10.13
N TYR A 309 20.00 -15.88 10.42
CA TYR A 309 19.70 -16.36 11.77
C TYR A 309 19.58 -17.89 11.80
N PRO A 310 20.69 -18.63 11.63
CA PRO A 310 20.68 -20.09 11.65
C PRO A 310 20.04 -20.62 12.96
N GLY A 311 19.10 -21.56 12.81
CA GLY A 311 18.39 -22.17 13.94
C GLY A 311 17.10 -21.45 14.39
N LEU A 312 16.74 -20.32 13.81
CA LEU A 312 15.41 -19.73 13.98
C LEU A 312 14.40 -20.29 12.99
N SER A 313 14.84 -20.67 11.79
CA SER A 313 14.05 -21.36 10.78
C SER A 313 14.32 -22.87 10.86
N THR A 314 13.26 -23.68 10.81
CA THR A 314 13.34 -25.12 11.01
C THR A 314 12.66 -25.95 9.91
N TYR A 315 11.79 -25.33 9.09
CA TYR A 315 11.04 -26.03 8.03
C TYR A 315 11.92 -26.30 6.80
N LEU A 316 12.63 -25.30 6.33
CA LEU A 316 13.64 -25.43 5.27
C LEU A 316 14.93 -24.71 5.66
N ASP A 317 16.03 -25.14 5.06
CA ASP A 317 17.27 -24.37 5.08
C ASP A 317 17.24 -23.20 4.06
N ALA A 318 18.28 -22.39 4.06
CA ALA A 318 18.39 -21.27 3.14
C ALA A 318 18.36 -21.69 1.66
N ALA A 319 18.99 -22.82 1.32
CA ALA A 319 19.00 -23.31 -0.05
C ALA A 319 17.60 -23.73 -0.52
N GLY A 320 16.85 -24.43 0.34
CA GLY A 320 15.48 -24.83 0.06
C GLY A 320 14.53 -23.65 -0.15
N TYR A 321 14.64 -22.60 0.67
CA TYR A 321 13.85 -21.39 0.48
C TYR A 321 14.23 -20.63 -0.81
N LEU A 322 15.52 -20.54 -1.13
CA LEU A 322 15.98 -19.89 -2.37
C LEU A 322 15.48 -20.66 -3.61
N GLU A 323 15.50 -22.00 -3.56
CA GLU A 323 14.95 -22.83 -4.64
C GLU A 323 13.45 -22.59 -4.85
N ARG A 324 12.67 -22.51 -3.77
CA ARG A 324 11.24 -22.20 -3.88
C ARG A 324 10.97 -20.79 -4.39
N ALA A 325 11.75 -19.80 -3.96
CA ALA A 325 11.66 -18.44 -4.50
C ALA A 325 11.96 -18.40 -6.00
N TRP A 326 13.02 -19.09 -6.43
CA TRP A 326 13.38 -19.20 -7.84
C TRP A 326 12.31 -19.92 -8.65
N GLY A 327 11.88 -21.11 -8.24
CA GLY A 327 10.86 -21.89 -8.96
C GLY A 327 9.54 -21.14 -9.10
N THR A 328 9.15 -20.39 -8.06
CA THR A 328 7.95 -19.54 -8.09
C THR A 328 8.12 -18.36 -9.04
N ALA A 329 9.30 -17.71 -9.06
CA ALA A 329 9.59 -16.61 -9.99
C ALA A 329 9.63 -17.10 -11.44
N GLN A 330 10.19 -18.28 -11.70
CA GLN A 330 10.15 -18.90 -13.02
C GLN A 330 8.71 -19.19 -13.47
N ALA A 331 7.89 -19.76 -12.59
CA ALA A 331 6.47 -20.00 -12.83
C ALA A 331 5.70 -18.72 -13.15
N PHE A 332 5.99 -17.62 -12.43
CA PHE A 332 5.41 -16.30 -12.64
C PHE A 332 5.61 -15.76 -14.06
N PHE A 333 6.80 -15.87 -14.59
CA PHE A 333 7.09 -15.41 -15.96
C PHE A 333 6.64 -16.39 -17.05
N THR A 334 6.31 -17.62 -16.69
CA THR A 334 6.01 -18.69 -17.67
C THR A 334 4.52 -19.00 -17.79
N TYR A 335 3.83 -19.26 -16.65
CA TYR A 335 2.50 -19.86 -16.70
C TYR A 335 1.36 -18.88 -17.01
N PRO A 336 1.26 -17.72 -16.35
CA PRO A 336 0.16 -16.79 -16.65
C PRO A 336 0.09 -16.42 -18.13
N TYR A 337 1.23 -16.08 -18.72
CA TYR A 337 1.33 -15.76 -20.13
C TYR A 337 1.05 -16.97 -21.03
N GLY A 338 1.58 -18.14 -20.70
CA GLY A 338 1.40 -19.37 -21.48
C GLY A 338 -0.04 -19.88 -21.48
N ILE A 339 -0.79 -19.65 -20.40
CA ILE A 339 -2.17 -20.14 -20.23
C ILE A 339 -3.18 -19.13 -20.80
N TYR A 340 -3.05 -17.84 -20.44
CA TYR A 340 -3.96 -16.79 -20.84
C TYR A 340 -3.25 -15.52 -21.33
N PRO A 341 -2.58 -15.55 -22.47
CA PRO A 341 -1.79 -14.42 -22.97
C PRO A 341 -2.64 -13.16 -23.24
N GLU A 342 -3.95 -13.32 -23.42
CA GLU A 342 -4.85 -12.20 -23.70
C GLU A 342 -5.25 -11.40 -22.47
N TYR A 343 -5.31 -12.05 -21.29
CA TYR A 343 -5.91 -11.48 -20.10
C TYR A 343 -4.92 -11.29 -18.96
N TYR A 344 -3.91 -12.16 -18.84
CA TYR A 344 -3.06 -12.24 -17.64
C TYR A 344 -1.59 -12.19 -18.00
N GLU A 345 -1.25 -11.19 -18.79
CA GLU A 345 0.14 -11.01 -19.21
C GLU A 345 0.99 -10.44 -18.11
N THR A 346 1.89 -11.27 -17.60
CA THR A 346 2.93 -10.87 -16.66
C THR A 346 3.68 -9.61 -17.12
N TYR A 347 3.95 -9.47 -18.41
CA TYR A 347 4.78 -8.39 -18.95
C TYR A 347 4.09 -7.03 -19.09
N LYS A 348 2.76 -6.99 -19.15
CA LYS A 348 1.99 -5.76 -19.42
C LYS A 348 1.38 -5.13 -18.20
N TRP A 349 1.44 -5.81 -17.07
CA TRP A 349 0.86 -5.34 -15.83
C TRP A 349 1.95 -5.10 -14.79
N GLY A 350 1.90 -3.96 -14.12
CA GLY A 350 2.61 -3.77 -12.87
C GLY A 350 1.82 -4.44 -11.75
N LEU A 351 2.47 -5.24 -10.96
CA LEU A 351 1.88 -6.08 -9.93
C LEU A 351 2.43 -5.74 -8.55
N TYR A 352 1.89 -6.37 -7.52
CA TYR A 352 2.37 -6.20 -6.15
C TYR A 352 3.78 -6.79 -5.99
N ASN A 353 4.58 -6.20 -5.12
CA ASN A 353 5.84 -6.78 -4.60
C ASN A 353 6.86 -7.22 -5.66
N GLU A 354 6.75 -6.76 -6.90
CA GLU A 354 7.67 -7.19 -7.96
C GLU A 354 9.12 -6.74 -7.73
N LEU A 355 9.33 -5.73 -6.88
CA LEU A 355 10.68 -5.26 -6.53
C LEU A 355 11.57 -6.40 -5.98
N VAL A 356 10.98 -7.39 -5.32
CA VAL A 356 11.70 -8.57 -4.81
C VAL A 356 12.43 -9.35 -5.89
N ILE A 357 11.99 -9.28 -7.15
CA ILE A 357 12.65 -9.96 -8.28
C ILE A 357 14.10 -9.49 -8.45
N LEU A 358 14.36 -8.19 -8.26
CA LEU A 358 15.72 -7.65 -8.33
C LEU A 358 16.61 -8.21 -7.22
N GLU A 359 16.07 -8.30 -6.00
CA GLU A 359 16.80 -8.86 -4.87
C GLU A 359 17.06 -10.36 -5.04
N LEU A 360 16.10 -11.08 -5.62
CA LEU A 360 16.26 -12.50 -5.95
C LEU A 360 17.33 -12.72 -7.02
N ILE A 361 17.39 -11.88 -8.06
CA ILE A 361 18.45 -11.94 -9.08
C ILE A 361 19.83 -11.85 -8.42
N ASP A 362 20.02 -10.84 -7.57
CA ASP A 362 21.28 -10.64 -6.85
C ASP A 362 21.61 -11.80 -5.89
N ALA A 363 20.60 -12.37 -5.27
CA ALA A 363 20.80 -13.51 -4.37
C ALA A 363 21.20 -14.80 -5.13
N LEU A 364 20.61 -15.04 -6.29
CA LEU A 364 20.96 -16.16 -7.17
C LEU A 364 22.39 -16.06 -7.68
N GLU A 365 22.83 -14.86 -8.08
CA GLU A 365 24.24 -14.64 -8.47
C GLU A 365 25.19 -14.95 -7.33
N ARG A 366 24.93 -14.39 -6.14
CA ARG A 366 25.75 -14.65 -4.94
C ARG A 366 25.74 -16.10 -4.47
N ALA A 367 24.68 -16.84 -4.77
CA ALA A 367 24.54 -18.26 -4.44
C ALA A 367 25.16 -19.20 -5.48
N GLY A 368 25.74 -18.67 -6.58
CA GLY A 368 26.39 -19.46 -7.62
C GLY A 368 25.45 -19.98 -8.71
N PHE A 369 24.32 -19.32 -8.94
CA PHE A 369 23.36 -19.63 -10.00
C PHE A 369 23.27 -18.52 -11.08
N PRO A 370 24.38 -18.18 -11.76
CA PRO A 370 24.43 -17.06 -12.69
C PRO A 370 23.47 -17.21 -13.89
N GLU A 371 23.24 -18.44 -14.36
CA GLU A 371 22.31 -18.69 -15.48
C GLU A 371 20.86 -18.39 -15.10
N ARG A 372 20.44 -18.78 -13.89
CA ARG A 372 19.10 -18.45 -13.35
C ARG A 372 18.93 -16.94 -13.17
N ALA A 373 19.95 -16.28 -12.63
CA ALA A 373 19.96 -14.83 -12.46
C ALA A 373 19.89 -14.09 -13.81
N ALA A 374 20.65 -14.54 -14.80
CA ALA A 374 20.64 -13.96 -16.15
C ALA A 374 19.28 -14.14 -16.83
N TRP A 375 18.67 -15.31 -16.73
CA TRP A 375 17.33 -15.57 -17.27
C TRP A 375 16.30 -14.65 -16.62
N LEU A 376 16.27 -14.60 -15.28
CA LEU A 376 15.29 -13.77 -14.55
C LEU A 376 15.48 -12.27 -14.83
N ARG A 377 16.73 -11.82 -14.98
CA ARG A 377 17.03 -10.45 -15.40
C ARG A 377 16.49 -10.16 -16.80
N GLY A 378 16.63 -11.08 -17.75
CA GLY A 378 16.06 -10.94 -19.08
C GLY A 378 14.55 -10.77 -19.06
N GLU A 379 13.85 -11.58 -18.25
CA GLU A 379 12.40 -11.47 -18.08
C GLU A 379 11.97 -10.13 -17.44
N TRP A 380 12.69 -9.69 -16.43
CA TRP A 380 12.49 -8.36 -15.82
C TRP A 380 12.69 -7.22 -16.82
N GLU A 381 13.74 -7.28 -17.60
CA GLU A 381 14.05 -6.24 -18.60
C GLU A 381 13.01 -6.17 -19.72
N LYS A 382 12.34 -7.26 -20.06
CA LYS A 382 11.18 -7.24 -20.98
C LYS A 382 10.07 -6.35 -20.44
N LYS A 383 9.76 -6.44 -19.15
CA LYS A 383 8.78 -5.56 -18.49
C LYS A 383 9.24 -4.11 -18.50
N VAL A 384 10.49 -3.83 -18.16
CA VAL A 384 11.05 -2.47 -18.18
C VAL A 384 10.90 -1.85 -19.56
N LYS A 385 11.31 -2.56 -20.61
CA LYS A 385 11.19 -2.08 -22.00
C LYS A 385 9.74 -1.82 -22.39
N TYR A 386 8.83 -2.72 -22.02
CA TYR A 386 7.40 -2.55 -22.30
C TYR A 386 6.84 -1.27 -21.65
N PHE A 387 7.06 -1.06 -20.37
CA PHE A 387 6.51 0.09 -19.65
C PHE A 387 7.11 1.41 -20.11
N VAL A 388 8.40 1.45 -20.43
CA VAL A 388 9.05 2.68 -20.89
C VAL A 388 8.57 3.10 -22.28
N PHE A 389 8.35 2.15 -23.22
CA PHE A 389 8.09 2.46 -24.63
C PHE A 389 6.71 2.07 -25.16
N ASP A 390 6.16 0.96 -24.70
CA ASP A 390 4.96 0.38 -25.35
C ASP A 390 3.66 0.70 -24.62
N ASP A 391 3.68 0.88 -23.31
CA ASP A 391 2.49 1.29 -22.59
C ASP A 391 2.29 2.81 -22.69
N ARG A 392 1.11 3.19 -23.15
CA ARG A 392 0.72 4.60 -23.21
C ARG A 392 0.39 5.22 -21.87
N TYR A 393 0.16 4.38 -20.86
CA TYR A 393 -0.14 4.81 -19.51
C TYR A 393 1.11 4.78 -18.63
N PRO A 394 1.33 5.79 -17.81
CA PRO A 394 2.53 5.87 -16.96
C PRO A 394 2.53 4.83 -15.83
N PHE A 395 1.39 4.29 -15.46
CA PHE A 395 1.26 3.11 -14.62
C PHE A 395 -0.05 2.39 -14.94
N ARG A 396 0.01 1.09 -14.96
CA ARG A 396 -1.09 0.24 -15.40
C ARG A 396 -0.97 -1.16 -14.79
N SER A 397 -2.14 -1.71 -14.44
CA SER A 397 -2.34 -3.11 -14.12
C SER A 397 -3.52 -3.64 -14.93
N GLU A 398 -4.57 -4.18 -14.33
CA GLU A 398 -5.78 -4.62 -15.04
C GLU A 398 -6.45 -3.47 -15.79
N TYR A 399 -6.33 -2.26 -15.30
CA TYR A 399 -6.85 -1.05 -15.91
C TYR A 399 -5.82 0.08 -15.89
N ALA A 400 -6.09 1.11 -16.66
CA ALA A 400 -5.24 2.30 -16.75
C ALA A 400 -5.22 3.07 -15.42
N PHE A 401 -4.06 3.58 -15.03
CA PHE A 401 -3.85 4.32 -13.80
C PHE A 401 -4.21 3.52 -12.54
N ASP A 402 -4.06 2.23 -12.60
CA ASP A 402 -4.24 1.34 -11.47
C ASP A 402 -3.08 1.48 -10.48
N ARG A 403 -3.41 1.84 -9.25
CA ARG A 403 -2.40 2.05 -8.20
C ARG A 403 -1.65 0.80 -7.80
N THR A 404 -2.22 -0.37 -8.01
CA THR A 404 -1.54 -1.65 -7.85
C THR A 404 -0.20 -1.67 -8.56
N ALA A 405 -0.14 -1.02 -9.74
CA ALA A 405 1.06 -0.96 -10.57
C ALA A 405 2.04 0.15 -10.18
N PHE A 406 1.71 1.05 -9.26
CA PHE A 406 2.49 2.27 -9.07
C PHE A 406 3.92 1.99 -8.58
N GLU A 407 4.08 1.13 -7.59
CA GLU A 407 5.41 0.78 -7.07
C GLU A 407 6.23 -0.03 -8.07
N SER A 408 5.62 -1.00 -8.73
CA SER A 408 6.31 -1.83 -9.73
C SER A 408 6.76 -1.01 -10.93
N THR A 409 5.91 -0.14 -11.46
CA THR A 409 6.29 0.72 -12.60
C THR A 409 7.36 1.74 -12.21
N TYR A 410 7.34 2.22 -10.97
CA TYR A 410 8.45 3.01 -10.44
C TYR A 410 9.75 2.18 -10.37
N ALA A 411 9.69 0.94 -9.92
CA ALA A 411 10.85 0.05 -9.88
C ALA A 411 11.42 -0.22 -11.29
N PHE A 412 10.56 -0.38 -12.30
CA PHE A 412 11.00 -0.51 -13.71
C PHE A 412 11.72 0.76 -14.18
N ALA A 413 11.15 1.93 -13.92
CA ALA A 413 11.76 3.21 -14.25
C ALA A 413 13.12 3.40 -13.56
N LYS A 414 13.22 3.11 -12.26
CA LYS A 414 14.45 3.20 -11.48
C LYS A 414 15.53 2.27 -12.04
N TYR A 415 15.16 1.03 -12.39
CA TYR A 415 16.07 0.08 -12.98
C TYR A 415 16.71 0.62 -14.27
N GLY A 416 15.87 1.09 -15.21
CA GLY A 416 16.35 1.66 -16.46
C GLY A 416 17.10 2.98 -16.30
N ALA A 417 16.76 3.80 -15.30
CA ALA A 417 17.47 5.06 -15.02
C ALA A 417 18.93 4.86 -14.53
N THR A 418 19.29 3.66 -14.12
CA THR A 418 20.64 3.34 -13.63
C THR A 418 21.56 2.70 -14.68
N ARG A 419 21.00 2.25 -15.80
CA ARG A 419 21.76 1.53 -16.85
C ARG A 419 21.07 1.61 -18.19
N ASP A 420 21.86 1.56 -19.28
CA ASP A 420 21.32 1.36 -20.61
C ASP A 420 21.03 -0.14 -20.83
N MET A 421 19.90 -0.46 -21.43
CA MET A 421 19.51 -1.85 -21.70
C MET A 421 19.55 -2.14 -23.19
N VAL A 422 20.17 -3.25 -23.55
CA VAL A 422 20.27 -3.71 -24.92
C VAL A 422 18.92 -4.32 -25.36
N PRO A 423 18.52 -4.19 -26.63
CA PRO A 423 17.34 -4.86 -27.15
C PRO A 423 17.38 -6.37 -26.92
N ASP A 424 16.25 -6.93 -26.54
CA ASP A 424 16.08 -8.36 -26.41
C ASP A 424 16.10 -9.01 -27.79
N LYS A 425 16.77 -10.14 -27.94
CA LYS A 425 16.73 -10.93 -29.18
C LYS A 425 15.45 -11.77 -29.26
N ASP A 426 14.97 -12.22 -28.10
CA ASP A 426 13.75 -13.01 -28.00
C ASP A 426 12.58 -12.09 -27.77
N LEU A 427 11.92 -11.75 -28.85
CA LEU A 427 10.72 -10.92 -28.83
C LEU A 427 9.54 -11.73 -28.28
N TRP A 428 8.66 -11.10 -27.54
CA TRP A 428 7.41 -11.71 -27.16
C TRP A 428 6.27 -11.26 -28.07
N PHE A 429 5.35 -12.17 -28.31
CA PHE A 429 4.24 -11.97 -29.25
C PHE A 429 2.96 -11.62 -28.49
N ASP A 430 2.35 -10.49 -28.83
CA ASP A 430 1.04 -10.12 -28.32
C ASP A 430 -0.05 -10.77 -29.17
N VAL A 431 -0.62 -11.85 -28.67
CA VAL A 431 -1.69 -12.59 -29.36
C VAL A 431 -2.89 -11.70 -29.66
N LYS A 432 -3.27 -10.82 -28.73
CA LYS A 432 -4.43 -9.92 -28.92
C LYS A 432 -4.21 -8.87 -29.99
N LYS A 433 -2.99 -8.35 -30.11
CA LYS A 433 -2.62 -7.35 -31.10
C LYS A 433 -2.01 -7.97 -32.35
N ASN A 434 -1.83 -9.28 -32.36
CA ASN A 434 -1.20 -10.04 -33.45
C ASN A 434 0.13 -9.42 -33.90
N ARG A 435 1.02 -9.12 -32.95
CA ARG A 435 2.31 -8.50 -33.25
C ARG A 435 3.42 -8.93 -32.29
N TRP A 436 4.65 -8.89 -32.80
CA TRP A 436 5.85 -8.96 -31.98
C TRP A 436 6.23 -7.59 -31.45
N TYR A 437 6.70 -7.56 -30.20
CA TYR A 437 7.30 -6.37 -29.62
C TYR A 437 8.80 -6.38 -29.90
N SER A 438 9.27 -5.30 -30.52
CA SER A 438 10.68 -5.02 -30.73
C SER A 438 11.00 -3.71 -30.02
N HIS A 439 11.93 -3.77 -29.11
CA HIS A 439 12.29 -2.61 -28.30
C HIS A 439 13.62 -2.03 -28.77
N PRO A 440 13.72 -0.70 -28.91
CA PRO A 440 15.00 -0.05 -29.04
C PRO A 440 15.82 -0.21 -27.75
N VAL A 441 17.07 0.25 -27.79
CA VAL A 441 17.87 0.39 -26.57
C VAL A 441 17.12 1.34 -25.62
N VAL A 442 16.88 0.89 -24.40
CA VAL A 442 16.32 1.74 -23.35
C VAL A 442 17.46 2.53 -22.73
N ARG A 443 17.50 3.83 -22.98
CA ARG A 443 18.50 4.71 -22.40
C ARG A 443 18.08 5.19 -21.02
N ARG A 444 19.05 5.64 -20.24
CA ARG A 444 18.79 6.17 -18.89
C ARG A 444 17.83 7.36 -18.92
N GLU A 445 17.95 8.22 -19.92
CA GLU A 445 17.07 9.38 -20.11
C GLU A 445 15.63 8.94 -20.36
N ASP A 446 15.41 7.94 -21.22
CA ASP A 446 14.06 7.44 -21.52
C ASP A 446 13.36 6.96 -20.24
N SER A 447 14.10 6.23 -19.40
CA SER A 447 13.59 5.74 -18.13
C SER A 447 13.37 6.86 -17.11
N ARG A 448 14.19 7.90 -17.12
CA ARG A 448 14.01 9.11 -16.31
C ARG A 448 12.74 9.85 -16.70
N ASP A 449 12.53 10.08 -17.98
CA ASP A 449 11.33 10.73 -18.50
C ASP A 449 10.07 9.91 -18.18
N PHE A 450 10.18 8.59 -18.25
CA PHE A 450 9.09 7.70 -17.82
C PHE A 450 8.81 7.82 -16.32
N MET A 451 9.83 7.83 -15.47
CA MET A 451 9.72 8.01 -14.02
C MET A 451 9.00 9.33 -13.69
N ASP A 452 9.44 10.43 -14.27
CA ASP A 452 8.83 11.74 -14.04
C ASP A 452 7.37 11.77 -14.51
N ARG A 453 7.06 11.23 -15.69
CA ARG A 453 5.68 11.09 -16.17
C ARG A 453 4.81 10.29 -15.21
N GLN A 454 5.34 9.21 -14.66
CA GLN A 454 4.61 8.37 -13.72
C GLN A 454 4.26 9.13 -12.43
N LEU A 455 5.23 9.80 -11.81
CA LEU A 455 5.02 10.55 -10.58
C LEU A 455 4.03 11.71 -10.79
N TYR A 456 4.22 12.50 -11.85
CA TYR A 456 3.32 13.61 -12.17
C TYR A 456 1.93 13.17 -12.62
N ALA A 457 1.80 12.04 -13.31
CA ALA A 457 0.50 11.49 -13.63
C ALA A 457 -0.26 10.99 -12.40
N GLY A 458 0.42 10.42 -11.43
CA GLY A 458 -0.14 10.07 -10.13
C GLY A 458 -0.76 11.28 -9.43
N LEU A 459 -0.05 12.42 -9.45
CA LEU A 459 -0.56 13.68 -8.90
C LEU A 459 -1.74 14.24 -9.71
N SER A 460 -1.71 14.16 -11.04
CA SER A 460 -2.70 14.79 -11.92
C SER A 460 -4.01 14.03 -11.99
N VAL A 461 -3.95 12.70 -12.09
CA VAL A 461 -5.13 11.86 -12.34
C VAL A 461 -5.94 11.61 -11.07
N ARG A 462 -5.27 11.44 -9.95
CA ARG A 462 -5.90 11.12 -8.66
C ARG A 462 -5.84 12.27 -7.66
N GLY A 463 -5.22 13.37 -8.06
CA GLY A 463 -4.86 14.46 -7.17
C GLY A 463 -3.63 14.10 -6.32
N TRP A 464 -2.91 15.11 -5.91
CA TRP A 464 -1.70 14.93 -5.11
C TRP A 464 -1.96 14.32 -3.72
N LEU A 465 -3.21 14.29 -3.28
CA LEU A 465 -3.64 13.62 -2.05
C LEU A 465 -3.66 12.08 -2.16
N ASN A 466 -3.77 11.56 -3.35
CA ASN A 466 -3.60 10.15 -3.61
C ASN A 466 -2.10 9.91 -3.83
N PRO A 467 -1.41 9.03 -3.17
CA PRO A 467 -1.81 7.92 -2.31
C PRO A 467 -2.00 8.25 -0.83
N ALA A 468 -1.69 9.47 -0.37
CA ALA A 468 -1.72 9.80 1.04
C ALA A 468 -3.12 9.76 1.68
N TYR A 469 -4.13 10.24 0.95
CA TYR A 469 -5.48 10.45 1.50
C TYR A 469 -6.59 9.70 0.78
N TYR A 470 -6.26 8.86 -0.17
CA TYR A 470 -7.27 8.15 -0.94
C TYR A 470 -8.22 7.33 -0.06
N ALA A 471 -7.67 6.67 0.94
CA ALA A 471 -8.44 5.87 1.87
C ALA A 471 -9.32 6.70 2.80
N LEU A 472 -8.95 7.95 3.05
CA LEU A 472 -9.68 8.84 3.96
C LEU A 472 -10.90 9.49 3.32
N GLY A 473 -10.98 9.54 2.00
CA GLY A 473 -11.93 10.44 1.36
C GLY A 473 -13.03 9.83 0.51
N SER A 474 -12.78 8.78 -0.26
CA SER A 474 -13.65 8.53 -1.40
C SER A 474 -14.17 7.11 -1.56
N ASP A 475 -13.42 6.10 -1.17
CA ASP A 475 -13.85 4.72 -1.35
C ASP A 475 -13.27 3.79 -0.28
N PRO A 476 -14.06 3.46 0.74
CA PRO A 476 -13.62 2.54 1.79
C PRO A 476 -13.35 1.11 1.30
N GLY A 477 -13.88 0.74 0.12
CA GLY A 477 -13.68 -0.59 -0.45
C GLY A 477 -12.28 -0.84 -1.00
N VAL A 478 -11.48 0.23 -1.18
CA VAL A 478 -10.11 0.14 -1.71
C VAL A 478 -9.09 0.83 -0.79
N SER A 479 -9.39 0.91 0.48
CA SER A 479 -8.54 1.57 1.49
C SER A 479 -7.13 0.95 1.56
N TYR A 480 -7.00 -0.34 1.38
CA TYR A 480 -5.73 -1.05 1.36
C TYR A 480 -4.79 -0.59 0.23
N MET A 481 -5.33 -0.14 -0.89
CA MET A 481 -4.51 0.38 -2.00
C MET A 481 -3.83 1.72 -1.67
N ALA A 482 -4.24 2.40 -0.61
CA ALA A 482 -3.62 3.66 -0.20
C ALA A 482 -2.19 3.47 0.33
N ALA A 483 -1.87 2.28 0.83
CA ALA A 483 -0.52 1.94 1.29
C ALA A 483 0.48 1.80 0.14
N MET A 484 -0.01 1.63 -1.09
CA MET A 484 0.84 1.43 -2.25
C MET A 484 1.33 2.76 -2.80
N GLY A 485 2.61 2.87 -3.04
CA GLY A 485 3.24 4.02 -3.69
C GLY A 485 4.06 4.92 -2.78
N GLY A 486 3.88 4.85 -1.47
CA GLY A 486 4.64 5.69 -0.53
C GLY A 486 6.15 5.49 -0.65
N TRP A 487 6.60 4.26 -0.82
CA TRP A 487 8.00 3.94 -1.04
C TRP A 487 8.56 4.60 -2.31
N GLY A 488 7.89 4.49 -3.44
CA GLY A 488 8.35 5.06 -4.70
C GLY A 488 8.48 6.59 -4.64
N VAL A 489 7.55 7.25 -3.98
CA VAL A 489 7.59 8.71 -3.78
C VAL A 489 8.77 9.11 -2.89
N LEU A 490 9.02 8.39 -1.79
CA LEU A 490 10.16 8.65 -0.91
C LEU A 490 11.49 8.40 -1.62
N ASP A 491 11.62 7.30 -2.34
CA ASP A 491 12.82 6.96 -3.09
C ASP A 491 13.11 7.99 -4.21
N TYR A 492 12.07 8.41 -4.94
CA TYR A 492 12.19 9.48 -5.92
C TYR A 492 12.69 10.78 -5.29
N ALA A 493 12.12 11.15 -4.15
CA ALA A 493 12.53 12.34 -3.42
C ALA A 493 14.02 12.32 -3.04
N LEU A 494 14.49 11.17 -2.54
CA LEU A 494 15.87 11.02 -2.05
C LEU A 494 16.91 10.93 -3.17
N ASN A 495 16.55 10.34 -4.32
CA ASN A 495 17.52 9.97 -5.33
C ASN A 495 17.39 10.74 -6.65
N PHE A 496 16.22 11.32 -6.93
CA PHE A 496 15.92 11.80 -8.27
C PHE A 496 15.28 13.18 -8.35
N ALA A 497 14.50 13.58 -7.38
CA ALA A 497 13.73 14.82 -7.46
C ALA A 497 14.61 16.07 -7.49
N PRO A 498 14.35 17.02 -8.41
CA PRO A 498 15.08 18.30 -8.44
C PRO A 498 14.73 19.20 -7.25
N ARG A 499 13.56 18.99 -6.64
CA ARG A 499 13.09 19.66 -5.42
C ARG A 499 12.68 18.60 -4.38
N PRO A 500 13.64 17.98 -3.70
CA PRO A 500 13.41 16.80 -2.88
C PRO A 500 12.44 17.04 -1.72
N PHE A 501 12.41 18.24 -1.15
CA PHE A 501 11.64 18.53 0.05
C PHE A 501 10.13 18.35 -0.15
N ASP A 502 9.57 18.80 -1.24
CA ASP A 502 8.14 18.69 -1.53
C ASP A 502 7.72 17.21 -1.68
N TRP A 503 8.57 16.42 -2.34
CA TRP A 503 8.36 14.99 -2.52
C TRP A 503 8.58 14.18 -1.25
N LEU A 504 9.52 14.58 -0.40
CA LEU A 504 9.73 13.97 0.92
C LEU A 504 8.49 14.14 1.81
N GLN A 505 7.90 15.33 1.82
CA GLN A 505 6.67 15.59 2.57
C GLN A 505 5.51 14.73 2.08
N LEU A 506 5.32 14.64 0.75
CA LEU A 506 4.28 13.81 0.17
C LEU A 506 4.48 12.33 0.48
N GLY A 507 5.69 11.82 0.28
CA GLY A 507 6.03 10.42 0.56
C GLY A 507 5.88 10.05 2.03
N TYR A 508 6.32 10.93 2.93
CA TYR A 508 6.14 10.78 4.36
C TYR A 508 4.65 10.72 4.75
N ALA A 509 3.85 11.65 4.27
CA ALA A 509 2.41 11.69 4.54
C ALA A 509 1.70 10.45 3.99
N SER A 510 2.04 10.02 2.78
CA SER A 510 1.50 8.80 2.16
C SER A 510 1.80 7.57 3.01
N TYR A 511 3.05 7.38 3.38
CA TYR A 511 3.49 6.21 4.14
C TYR A 511 2.85 6.14 5.52
N LEU A 512 2.92 7.21 6.30
CA LEU A 512 2.37 7.23 7.65
C LEU A 512 0.84 7.20 7.69
N SER A 513 0.16 7.91 6.79
CA SER A 513 -1.31 7.90 6.73
C SER A 513 -1.84 6.51 6.45
N SER A 514 -1.18 5.76 5.58
CA SER A 514 -1.54 4.37 5.28
C SER A 514 -1.34 3.46 6.49
N TRP A 515 -0.22 3.60 7.21
CA TRP A 515 0.03 2.88 8.45
C TRP A 515 -0.98 3.21 9.54
N CYS A 516 -1.34 4.48 9.69
CA CYS A 516 -2.37 4.91 10.63
C CYS A 516 -3.70 4.25 10.32
N LEU A 517 -4.13 4.28 9.07
CA LEU A 517 -5.40 3.71 8.64
C LEU A 517 -5.48 2.21 8.94
N MET A 518 -4.41 1.47 8.70
CA MET A 518 -4.39 0.01 8.86
C MET A 518 -4.15 -0.47 10.29
N ASN A 519 -3.48 0.32 11.13
CA ASN A 519 -2.94 -0.16 12.40
C ASN A 519 -3.42 0.54 13.66
N THR A 520 -4.07 1.70 13.57
CA THR A 520 -4.51 2.48 14.74
C THR A 520 -5.96 2.25 15.12
N GLY A 521 -6.62 1.27 14.53
CA GLY A 521 -8.01 0.96 14.83
C GLY A 521 -8.23 0.53 16.27
N ARG A 522 -9.33 1.01 16.85
CA ARG A 522 -9.87 0.51 18.10
C ARG A 522 -11.10 -0.31 17.83
N THR A 523 -11.27 -1.40 18.58
CA THR A 523 -12.46 -2.26 18.47
C THR A 523 -13.77 -1.48 18.67
N GLU A 524 -13.73 -0.45 19.51
CA GLU A 524 -14.91 0.37 19.84
C GLU A 524 -15.27 1.38 18.74
N THR A 525 -14.32 1.79 17.95
CA THR A 525 -14.50 2.86 16.94
C THR A 525 -14.56 2.36 15.51
N HIS A 526 -14.34 1.05 15.30
CA HIS A 526 -14.23 0.44 13.98
C HIS A 526 -13.18 1.10 13.07
N TYR A 527 -12.20 1.77 13.66
CA TYR A 527 -11.05 2.27 12.93
C TYR A 527 -10.15 1.14 12.49
N GLY A 528 -9.49 1.34 11.40
CA GLY A 528 -8.66 0.35 10.77
C GLY A 528 -9.48 -0.60 9.92
N SER A 529 -8.83 -1.14 8.95
CA SER A 529 -9.43 -2.13 8.08
C SER A 529 -9.24 -3.51 8.71
N TRP A 530 -10.31 -4.28 8.81
CA TRP A 530 -10.21 -5.71 9.08
C TRP A 530 -9.61 -6.48 7.89
N TYR A 531 -9.46 -5.79 6.85
CA TYR A 531 -8.91 -6.10 5.55
C TYR A 531 -7.54 -5.45 5.47
N PRO A 532 -6.58 -5.96 5.16
CA PRO A 532 -5.76 -7.09 5.10
C PRO A 532 -5.21 -7.63 6.42
#